data_7ccaca9188580c7a31259fe64b699ad5
#
_entry.id   7ccaca9188580c7a31259fe64b699ad5
#
_cell.length_a   1.000
_cell.length_b   1.000
_cell.length_c   1.000
_cell.angle_alpha   90.00
_cell.angle_beta   90.00
_cell.angle_gamma   90.00
#
_symmetry.space_group_name_H-M   'P 1'
#
loop_
_entity.id
_entity.type
_entity.pdbx_description
1 polymer ?
#
loop_
_entity_poly.entity_id
_entity_poly.type
_entity_poly.pdbx_seq_one_letter_code
_entity_poly.pdbx_strand_id
1 'polypeptide(L)'
;LKDCLGRANKISKGDNLVIEKSDYDIPIPKMPKEFPQLDKDRFTRNSFDIIRKYFKKALDKLKEQYSNLDSELVEISNFKFVCSIYRNGDLLNNCKIWIGGPLSEDSIAYSEGSSSYKNDSSFNDWLTVNDGGFKLGLKVSGFSININNDKEEKLLSSEEAAKYLWVRFTNRLTFRR
;
A
#
# COMPACT_ATOMS: atom_id res chain seq x y z
N LEU A 1 25.84 20.80 -84.48
CA LEU A 1 25.16 19.64 -84.99
C LEU A 1 24.14 19.10 -84.01
N LYS A 2 22.90 19.30 -84.38
CA LYS A 2 21.68 18.45 -84.16
C LYS A 2 21.26 18.12 -82.73
N ASP A 3 20.28 18.79 -82.36
CA ASP A 3 18.88 18.24 -82.21
C ASP A 3 18.76 17.09 -81.26
N CYS A 4 18.02 17.39 -80.20
CA CYS A 4 16.90 16.58 -79.87
C CYS A 4 15.90 17.38 -78.96
N LEU A 5 14.93 17.84 -79.66
CA LEU A 5 13.64 18.28 -79.07
C LEU A 5 12.90 17.10 -78.39
N GLY A 6 12.27 17.39 -77.31
CA GLY A 6 10.94 16.94 -77.15
C GLY A 6 10.72 15.74 -76.23
N ARG A 7 10.16 15.99 -75.10
CA ARG A 7 8.76 15.63 -74.77
C ARG A 7 8.42 16.00 -73.34
N ALA A 8 7.57 16.99 -73.24
CA ALA A 8 6.82 17.18 -72.03
C ALA A 8 5.95 15.95 -71.79
N ASN A 9 6.18 15.27 -70.67
CA ASN A 9 5.24 14.28 -70.22
C ASN A 9 4.49 14.83 -69.02
N LYS A 10 3.18 14.82 -69.16
CA LYS A 10 2.15 15.19 -68.22
C LYS A 10 2.45 14.57 -66.82
N ILE A 11 2.52 15.44 -65.84
CA ILE A 11 2.40 15.07 -64.47
C ILE A 11 0.93 14.68 -64.26
N SER A 12 0.65 13.38 -64.14
CA SER A 12 -0.65 12.90 -63.70
C SER A 12 -0.78 13.15 -62.21
N LYS A 13 -1.87 13.79 -61.85
CA LYS A 13 -2.34 13.94 -60.49
C LYS A 13 -2.61 12.57 -59.87
N GLY A 14 -2.17 12.41 -58.63
CA GLY A 14 -2.84 11.53 -57.70
C GLY A 14 -2.13 10.26 -57.38
N ASP A 15 -1.05 10.35 -56.62
CA ASP A 15 -0.75 9.28 -55.67
C ASP A 15 -0.58 9.93 -54.28
N ASN A 16 -1.67 9.88 -53.53
CA ASN A 16 -1.60 10.09 -52.09
C ASN A 16 -0.75 8.94 -51.52
N LEU A 17 0.51 9.23 -51.27
CA LEU A 17 1.31 8.41 -50.37
C LEU A 17 0.62 8.45 -49.01
N VAL A 18 -0.21 7.45 -48.77
CA VAL A 18 -0.63 7.08 -47.44
C VAL A 18 0.63 6.62 -46.72
N ILE A 19 1.21 7.55 -45.95
CA ILE A 19 2.20 7.18 -44.96
C ILE A 19 1.46 6.38 -43.94
N GLU A 20 1.46 5.05 -44.07
CA GLU A 20 1.08 4.16 -43.00
C GLU A 20 1.95 4.55 -41.80
N LYS A 21 1.34 5.18 -40.80
CA LYS A 21 1.93 5.29 -39.49
C LYS A 21 2.06 3.87 -38.97
N SER A 22 3.25 3.28 -39.19
CA SER A 22 3.61 2.09 -38.46
C SER A 22 3.72 2.51 -37.00
N ASP A 23 2.65 2.29 -36.27
CA ASP A 23 2.62 2.39 -34.80
C ASP A 23 3.47 1.22 -34.28
N TYR A 24 4.78 1.36 -34.38
CA TYR A 24 5.67 0.46 -33.66
C TYR A 24 5.47 0.78 -32.17
N ASP A 25 4.89 -0.17 -31.43
CA ASP A 25 4.86 -0.15 -29.98
C ASP A 25 6.31 -0.29 -29.46
N ILE A 26 6.98 0.85 -29.38
CA ILE A 26 8.38 0.90 -28.91
C ILE A 26 8.31 0.86 -27.39
N PRO A 27 8.75 -0.24 -26.74
CA PRO A 27 8.76 -0.33 -25.30
C PRO A 27 9.75 0.69 -24.72
N ILE A 28 9.22 1.73 -24.09
CA ILE A 28 10.04 2.74 -23.41
C ILE A 28 10.44 2.19 -22.05
N PRO A 29 11.73 2.03 -21.75
CA PRO A 29 12.18 1.55 -20.46
C PRO A 29 11.78 2.54 -19.35
N LYS A 30 11.22 2.02 -18.27
CA LYS A 30 10.92 2.82 -17.08
C LYS A 30 12.23 3.15 -16.38
N MET A 31 12.52 4.43 -16.23
CA MET A 31 13.68 4.90 -15.47
C MET A 31 13.38 4.88 -13.97
N PRO A 32 14.32 4.45 -13.11
CA PRO A 32 14.18 4.58 -11.68
C PRO A 32 13.93 6.03 -11.28
N LYS A 33 13.06 6.23 -10.29
CA LYS A 33 12.71 7.54 -9.74
C LYS A 33 13.22 7.62 -8.31
N GLU A 34 13.97 8.66 -7.98
CA GLU A 34 14.30 9.00 -6.60
C GLU A 34 13.14 9.73 -5.94
N PHE A 35 12.83 9.35 -4.71
CA PHE A 35 11.76 9.98 -3.92
C PHE A 35 12.39 10.79 -2.78
N PRO A 36 12.16 12.12 -2.73
CA PRO A 36 12.57 12.96 -1.62
C PRO A 36 11.99 12.48 -0.28
N GLN A 37 12.67 12.76 0.83
CA GLN A 37 12.20 12.39 2.17
C GLN A 37 10.77 12.91 2.45
N LEU A 38 10.48 14.14 2.04
CA LEU A 38 9.14 14.72 2.18
C LEU A 38 8.02 13.85 1.55
N ASP A 39 8.30 13.24 0.39
CA ASP A 39 7.32 12.36 -0.27
C ASP A 39 7.13 11.05 0.52
N LYS A 40 8.20 10.51 1.10
CA LYS A 40 8.14 9.34 1.98
C LYS A 40 7.34 9.63 3.24
N ASP A 41 7.57 10.77 3.89
CA ASP A 41 6.82 11.20 5.07
C ASP A 41 5.33 11.40 4.78
N ARG A 42 5.01 12.02 3.65
CA ARG A 42 3.63 12.19 3.20
C ARG A 42 2.95 10.85 2.92
N PHE A 43 3.69 9.93 2.29
CA PHE A 43 3.20 8.60 2.01
C PHE A 43 2.92 7.81 3.30
N THR A 44 3.82 7.90 4.31
CA THR A 44 3.63 7.28 5.63
C THR A 44 2.35 7.78 6.29
N ARG A 45 2.16 9.11 6.36
CA ARG A 45 0.96 9.72 6.99
C ARG A 45 -0.32 9.34 6.25
N ASN A 46 -0.31 9.41 4.92
CA ASN A 46 -1.45 9.01 4.12
C ASN A 46 -1.78 7.51 4.29
N SER A 47 -0.77 6.65 4.32
CA SER A 47 -0.94 5.22 4.56
C SER A 47 -1.54 4.94 5.93
N PHE A 48 -1.07 5.63 6.96
CA PHE A 48 -1.63 5.53 8.32
C PHE A 48 -3.12 5.93 8.35
N ASP A 49 -3.49 7.02 7.69
CA ASP A 49 -4.89 7.46 7.59
C ASP A 49 -5.78 6.46 6.85
N ILE A 50 -5.26 5.83 5.79
CA ILE A 50 -5.96 4.76 5.06
C ILE A 50 -6.14 3.55 5.97
N ILE A 51 -5.11 3.13 6.70
CA ILE A 51 -5.18 2.02 7.66
C ILE A 51 -6.24 2.32 8.73
N ARG A 52 -6.22 3.51 9.33
CA ARG A 52 -7.19 3.92 10.36
C ARG A 52 -8.63 3.88 9.82
N LYS A 53 -8.88 4.44 8.65
CA LYS A 53 -10.20 4.41 8.00
C LYS A 53 -10.66 2.99 7.67
N TYR A 54 -9.74 2.14 7.24
CA TYR A 54 -10.02 0.74 6.97
C TYR A 54 -10.45 0.00 8.24
N PHE A 55 -9.69 0.16 9.33
CA PHE A 55 -10.01 -0.46 10.62
C PHE A 55 -11.38 -0.02 11.13
N LYS A 56 -11.68 1.29 11.07
CA LYS A 56 -12.99 1.81 11.48
C LYS A 56 -14.12 1.13 10.71
N LYS A 57 -14.05 1.11 9.38
CA LYS A 57 -15.07 0.46 8.54
C LYS A 57 -15.17 -1.05 8.80
N ALA A 58 -14.05 -1.72 9.02
CA ALA A 58 -14.01 -3.15 9.26
C ALA A 58 -14.60 -3.52 10.62
N LEU A 59 -14.36 -2.72 11.67
CA LEU A 59 -14.97 -2.87 12.99
C LEU A 59 -16.49 -2.65 12.94
N ASP A 60 -16.96 -1.64 12.20
CA ASP A 60 -18.40 -1.40 12.02
C ASP A 60 -19.08 -2.60 11.35
N LYS A 61 -18.48 -3.13 10.27
CA LYS A 61 -18.98 -4.35 9.61
C LYS A 61 -18.97 -5.58 10.52
N LEU A 62 -17.97 -5.70 11.40
CA LEU A 62 -17.90 -6.81 12.34
C LEU A 62 -19.09 -6.77 13.32
N LYS A 63 -19.44 -5.60 13.84
CA LYS A 63 -20.61 -5.40 14.72
C LYS A 63 -21.94 -5.67 14.01
N GLU A 64 -22.06 -5.24 12.75
CA GLU A 64 -23.24 -5.51 11.94
C GLU A 64 -23.46 -7.01 11.68
N GLN A 65 -22.37 -7.75 11.50
CA GLN A 65 -22.41 -9.17 11.17
C GLN A 65 -22.63 -10.09 12.40
N TYR A 66 -22.12 -9.68 13.56
CA TYR A 66 -22.14 -10.50 14.78
C TYR A 66 -22.69 -9.75 15.96
N SER A 67 -23.95 -10.05 16.36
CA SER A 67 -24.66 -9.35 17.44
C SER A 67 -24.04 -9.52 18.84
N ASN A 68 -23.21 -10.55 19.04
CA ASN A 68 -22.49 -10.80 20.28
C ASN A 68 -21.07 -10.22 20.31
N LEU A 69 -20.68 -9.50 19.27
CA LEU A 69 -19.42 -8.78 19.22
C LEU A 69 -19.67 -7.29 19.34
N ASP A 70 -18.83 -6.64 20.10
CA ASP A 70 -18.71 -5.19 20.16
C ASP A 70 -17.26 -4.78 19.85
N SER A 71 -17.06 -3.56 19.45
CA SER A 71 -15.73 -3.08 19.10
C SER A 71 -15.60 -1.58 19.27
N GLU A 72 -14.41 -1.15 19.56
CA GLU A 72 -14.07 0.24 19.76
C GLU A 72 -12.78 0.61 19.02
N LEU A 73 -12.76 1.81 18.44
CA LEU A 73 -11.54 2.45 17.93
C LEU A 73 -11.37 3.78 18.65
N VAL A 74 -10.28 3.91 19.41
CA VAL A 74 -9.92 5.12 20.14
C VAL A 74 -8.72 5.78 19.48
N GLU A 75 -8.91 7.02 19.01
CA GLU A 75 -7.80 7.84 18.50
C GLU A 75 -7.11 8.51 19.69
N ILE A 76 -5.87 8.09 19.96
CA ILE A 76 -5.05 8.65 21.07
C ILE A 76 -4.38 9.96 20.64
N SER A 77 -3.96 10.01 19.36
CA SER A 77 -3.42 11.21 18.73
C SER A 77 -3.61 11.13 17.22
N ASN A 78 -3.20 12.16 16.49
CA ASN A 78 -3.20 12.16 15.02
C ASN A 78 -2.38 11.01 14.42
N PHE A 79 -1.44 10.45 15.19
CA PHE A 79 -0.49 9.44 14.75
C PHE A 79 -0.58 8.12 15.55
N LYS A 80 -1.66 7.95 16.34
CA LYS A 80 -1.82 6.75 17.17
C LYS A 80 -3.29 6.46 17.41
N PHE A 81 -3.69 5.22 17.16
CA PHE A 81 -5.01 4.71 17.54
C PHE A 81 -4.91 3.30 18.11
N VAL A 82 -5.94 2.93 18.84
CA VAL A 82 -6.11 1.62 19.47
C VAL A 82 -7.45 1.05 19.05
N CYS A 83 -7.47 -0.25 18.75
CA CYS A 83 -8.69 -1.01 18.50
C CYS A 83 -8.87 -2.11 19.52
N SER A 84 -10.11 -2.32 19.93
CA SER A 84 -10.51 -3.40 20.83
C SER A 84 -11.72 -4.13 20.26
N ILE A 85 -11.77 -5.45 20.42
CA ILE A 85 -12.92 -6.29 20.10
C ILE A 85 -13.32 -7.04 21.36
N TYR A 86 -14.62 -7.02 21.66
CA TYR A 86 -15.23 -7.66 22.82
C TYR A 86 -16.23 -8.71 22.37
N ARG A 87 -16.41 -9.75 23.19
CA ARG A 87 -17.48 -10.75 23.04
C ARG A 87 -18.25 -10.83 24.35
N ASN A 88 -19.56 -10.56 24.31
CA ASN A 88 -20.41 -10.52 25.47
C ASN A 88 -19.86 -9.63 26.62
N GLY A 89 -19.17 -8.54 26.29
CA GLY A 89 -18.54 -7.63 27.23
C GLY A 89 -17.08 -7.98 27.60
N ASP A 90 -16.59 -9.17 27.31
CA ASP A 90 -15.23 -9.58 27.59
C ASP A 90 -14.28 -9.20 26.45
N LEU A 91 -13.12 -8.66 26.79
CA LEU A 91 -12.09 -8.31 25.82
C LEU A 91 -11.53 -9.57 25.13
N LEU A 92 -11.75 -9.68 23.83
CA LEU A 92 -11.19 -10.77 23.01
C LEU A 92 -9.80 -10.46 22.50
N ASN A 93 -9.64 -9.27 21.92
CA ASN A 93 -8.37 -8.82 21.37
C ASN A 93 -8.31 -7.31 21.34
N ASN A 94 -7.09 -6.79 21.40
CA ASN A 94 -6.80 -5.38 21.16
C ASN A 94 -5.50 -5.21 20.39
N CYS A 95 -5.39 -4.09 19.67
CA CYS A 95 -4.15 -3.71 19.01
C CYS A 95 -3.96 -2.20 19.08
N LYS A 96 -2.71 -1.78 18.91
CA LYS A 96 -2.30 -0.39 18.79
C LYS A 96 -1.52 -0.22 17.50
N ILE A 97 -1.82 0.85 16.76
CA ILE A 97 -1.13 1.22 15.54
C ILE A 97 -0.70 2.67 15.66
N TRP A 98 0.57 2.97 15.35
CA TRP A 98 1.09 4.33 15.47
C TRP A 98 2.22 4.59 14.46
N ILE A 99 2.42 5.88 14.13
CA ILE A 99 3.61 6.34 13.40
C ILE A 99 4.73 6.57 14.41
N GLY A 100 5.93 6.13 14.05
CA GLY A 100 7.10 6.15 14.91
C GLY A 100 7.25 4.86 15.67
N GLY A 101 8.34 4.18 15.48
CA GLY A 101 8.68 2.95 16.18
C GLY A 101 10.12 3.02 16.67
N PRO A 102 10.55 2.08 17.50
CA PRO A 102 11.91 2.08 18.06
C PRO A 102 12.99 1.90 16.99
N LEU A 103 12.62 1.52 15.76
CA LEU A 103 13.57 1.27 14.67
C LEU A 103 13.59 2.40 13.62
N SER A 104 12.53 3.20 13.52
CA SER A 104 12.44 4.34 12.58
C SER A 104 11.29 5.24 12.95
N GLU A 105 11.53 6.55 12.96
CA GLU A 105 10.50 7.57 13.19
C GLU A 105 9.45 7.59 12.07
N ASP A 106 9.81 7.14 10.86
CA ASP A 106 8.97 7.15 9.67
C ASP A 106 8.25 5.82 9.42
N SER A 107 8.28 4.90 10.40
CA SER A 107 7.59 3.61 10.28
C SER A 107 6.19 3.64 10.88
N ILE A 108 5.32 2.76 10.40
CA ILE A 108 4.02 2.46 11.03
C ILE A 108 4.22 1.19 11.86
N ALA A 109 4.10 1.31 13.17
CA ALA A 109 4.25 0.20 14.09
C ALA A 109 2.88 -0.39 14.47
N TYR A 110 2.87 -1.70 14.69
CA TYR A 110 1.71 -2.48 15.13
C TYR A 110 2.07 -3.30 16.36
N SER A 111 1.24 -3.21 17.40
CA SER A 111 1.36 -4.03 18.61
C SER A 111 0.01 -4.63 18.98
N GLU A 112 0.02 -5.87 19.46
CA GLU A 112 -1.16 -6.65 19.81
C GLU A 112 -1.06 -7.13 21.26
N GLY A 113 -2.20 -7.12 21.98
CA GLY A 113 -2.33 -7.62 23.37
C GLY A 113 -2.48 -6.53 24.42
N SER A 114 -2.82 -6.94 25.63
CA SER A 114 -3.25 -6.07 26.73
C SER A 114 -2.20 -5.04 27.21
N SER A 115 -0.92 -5.27 26.97
CA SER A 115 0.15 -4.33 27.31
C SER A 115 0.33 -3.21 26.29
N SER A 116 -0.39 -3.27 25.16
CA SER A 116 -0.21 -2.34 24.05
C SER A 116 -0.58 -0.89 24.35
N TYR A 117 -1.45 -0.65 25.32
CA TYR A 117 -1.94 0.71 25.63
C TYR A 117 -0.89 1.64 26.25
N LYS A 118 0.00 1.10 27.08
CA LYS A 118 0.85 1.90 27.98
C LYS A 118 2.29 2.08 27.51
N ASN A 119 2.75 1.26 26.56
CA ASN A 119 4.17 1.26 26.20
C ASN A 119 4.34 1.18 24.68
N ASP A 120 5.01 2.19 24.11
CA ASP A 120 5.33 2.24 22.67
C ASP A 120 6.63 1.49 22.33
N SER A 121 7.32 0.94 23.33
CA SER A 121 8.55 0.16 23.15
C SER A 121 8.31 -1.28 22.70
N SER A 122 7.06 -1.76 22.76
CA SER A 122 6.68 -3.12 22.36
C SER A 122 5.87 -3.09 21.08
N PHE A 123 6.34 -3.80 20.07
CA PHE A 123 5.69 -3.96 18.78
C PHE A 123 5.84 -5.39 18.27
N ASN A 124 4.94 -5.83 17.42
CA ASN A 124 4.98 -7.15 16.78
C ASN A 124 5.47 -7.04 15.35
N ASP A 125 4.92 -6.08 14.62
CA ASP A 125 5.24 -5.84 13.23
C ASP A 125 5.42 -4.33 13.00
N TRP A 126 6.17 -3.97 11.96
CA TRP A 126 6.30 -2.60 11.51
C TRP A 126 6.36 -2.53 9.99
N LEU A 127 5.91 -1.42 9.46
CA LEU A 127 5.88 -1.15 8.02
C LEU A 127 6.77 0.06 7.76
N THR A 128 7.76 -0.11 6.90
CA THR A 128 8.65 0.97 6.44
C THR A 128 8.34 1.34 5.01
N VAL A 129 8.45 2.64 4.71
CA VAL A 129 8.32 3.10 3.33
C VAL A 129 9.56 2.71 2.54
N ASN A 130 9.34 2.10 1.39
CA ASN A 130 10.40 1.76 0.44
C ASN A 130 9.97 2.20 -0.96
N ASP A 131 10.90 2.68 -1.76
CA ASP A 131 10.60 3.21 -3.08
C ASP A 131 10.67 2.16 -4.20
N GLY A 132 11.26 1.01 -3.96
CA GLY A 132 11.38 -0.05 -4.97
C GLY A 132 11.94 0.45 -6.32
N GLY A 133 12.48 1.66 -6.38
CA GLY A 133 13.01 2.32 -7.57
C GLY A 133 11.96 2.90 -8.53
N PHE A 134 10.66 2.63 -8.37
CA PHE A 134 9.63 3.09 -9.30
C PHE A 134 8.40 3.70 -8.64
N LYS A 135 8.05 3.27 -7.46
CA LYS A 135 6.91 3.74 -6.67
C LYS A 135 7.18 3.55 -5.18
N LEU A 136 6.54 4.39 -4.37
CA LEU A 136 6.51 4.18 -2.94
C LEU A 136 5.57 3.01 -2.59
N GLY A 137 5.95 2.24 -1.59
CA GLY A 137 5.18 1.16 -1.02
C GLY A 137 5.61 0.88 0.41
N LEU A 138 4.90 0.01 1.10
CA LEU A 138 5.18 -0.40 2.46
C LEU A 138 5.81 -1.78 2.47
N LYS A 139 7.00 -1.88 3.04
CA LYS A 139 7.66 -3.14 3.35
C LYS A 139 7.27 -3.54 4.76
N VAL A 140 6.71 -4.75 4.91
CA VAL A 140 6.40 -5.32 6.21
C VAL A 140 7.63 -5.99 6.79
N SER A 141 7.87 -5.76 8.08
CA SER A 141 8.88 -6.44 8.88
C SER A 141 8.29 -6.78 10.24
N GLY A 142 8.74 -7.86 10.88
CA GLY A 142 8.24 -8.25 12.20
C GLY A 142 8.42 -9.72 12.51
N PHE A 143 7.98 -10.11 13.71
CA PHE A 143 8.16 -11.46 14.24
C PHE A 143 7.19 -12.50 13.63
N SER A 144 6.20 -12.05 12.88
CA SER A 144 5.14 -12.90 12.32
C SER A 144 5.33 -13.23 10.86
N ILE A 145 6.34 -12.68 10.23
CA ILE A 145 6.69 -13.04 8.87
C ILE A 145 7.33 -14.43 8.95
N ASN A 146 6.54 -15.45 8.62
CA ASN A 146 7.10 -16.77 8.32
C ASN A 146 8.09 -16.57 7.19
N ILE A 147 9.36 -16.91 7.47
CA ILE A 147 10.47 -16.93 6.53
C ILE A 147 10.26 -18.10 5.55
N ASN A 148 9.11 -18.12 4.90
CA ASN A 148 8.83 -19.01 3.79
C ASN A 148 9.15 -18.27 2.49
N ASN A 149 10.46 -18.32 2.15
CA ASN A 149 11.02 -18.46 0.79
C ASN A 149 10.32 -17.79 -0.40
N ASP A 150 9.68 -16.65 -0.30
CA ASP A 150 9.31 -15.92 -1.51
C ASP A 150 10.31 -14.78 -1.74
N LYS A 151 11.13 -15.00 -2.75
CA LYS A 151 12.34 -14.27 -3.13
C LYS A 151 12.13 -12.84 -3.63
N GLU A 152 10.93 -12.28 -3.54
CA GLU A 152 10.70 -10.87 -3.81
C GLU A 152 9.98 -10.25 -2.61
N GLU A 153 10.65 -9.33 -1.94
CA GLU A 153 10.07 -8.50 -0.88
C GLU A 153 8.98 -7.60 -1.49
N LYS A 154 7.76 -8.13 -1.57
CA LYS A 154 6.63 -7.42 -2.14
C LYS A 154 6.34 -6.14 -1.36
N LEU A 155 6.43 -4.99 -2.02
CA LEU A 155 5.95 -3.73 -1.48
C LEU A 155 4.43 -3.69 -1.54
N LEU A 156 3.80 -3.42 -0.40
CA LEU A 156 2.36 -3.29 -0.28
C LEU A 156 1.91 -1.86 -0.59
N SER A 157 0.74 -1.73 -1.21
CA SER A 157 0.01 -0.46 -1.21
C SER A 157 -0.53 -0.15 0.20
N SER A 158 -1.00 1.06 0.43
CA SER A 158 -1.60 1.44 1.70
C SER A 158 -2.83 0.59 2.06
N GLU A 159 -3.63 0.22 1.07
CA GLU A 159 -4.82 -0.64 1.22
C GLU A 159 -4.43 -2.10 1.50
N GLU A 160 -3.41 -2.62 0.80
CA GLU A 160 -2.88 -3.97 1.06
C GLU A 160 -2.29 -4.05 2.47
N ALA A 161 -1.60 -3.01 2.92
CA ALA A 161 -1.07 -2.91 4.28
C ALA A 161 -2.18 -2.87 5.33
N ALA A 162 -3.25 -2.10 5.09
CA ALA A 162 -4.42 -2.07 5.96
C ALA A 162 -5.07 -3.45 6.08
N LYS A 163 -5.25 -4.15 4.96
CA LYS A 163 -5.78 -5.51 4.93
C LYS A 163 -4.86 -6.49 5.66
N TYR A 164 -3.55 -6.39 5.46
CA TYR A 164 -2.56 -7.22 6.18
C TYR A 164 -2.70 -7.08 7.69
N LEU A 165 -2.68 -5.84 8.21
CA LEU A 165 -2.78 -5.59 9.65
C LEU A 165 -4.15 -6.01 10.20
N TRP A 166 -5.23 -5.85 9.44
CA TRP A 166 -6.57 -6.31 9.85
C TRP A 166 -6.65 -7.82 9.96
N VAL A 167 -6.16 -8.56 8.96
CA VAL A 167 -6.10 -10.04 9.01
C VAL A 167 -5.26 -10.49 10.19
N ARG A 168 -4.15 -9.82 10.45
CA ARG A 168 -3.28 -10.06 11.59
C ARG A 168 -4.03 -9.90 12.90
N PHE A 169 -4.74 -8.78 13.07
CA PHE A 169 -5.53 -8.46 14.26
C PHE A 169 -6.67 -9.45 14.51
N THR A 170 -7.35 -9.88 13.44
CA THR A 170 -8.52 -10.76 13.56
C THR A 170 -8.19 -12.24 13.57
N ASN A 171 -6.98 -12.63 13.21
CA ASN A 171 -6.58 -14.05 13.11
C ASN A 171 -6.80 -14.80 14.43
N ARG A 172 -6.56 -14.16 15.58
CA ARG A 172 -6.79 -14.75 16.90
C ARG A 172 -8.27 -14.96 17.25
N LEU A 173 -9.18 -14.24 16.58
CA LEU A 173 -10.62 -14.40 16.85
C LEU A 173 -11.14 -15.74 16.35
N THR A 174 -10.51 -16.31 15.32
CA THR A 174 -10.90 -17.57 14.67
C THR A 174 -10.36 -18.81 15.39
N PHE A 175 -9.30 -18.69 16.19
CA PHE A 175 -8.62 -19.82 16.82
C PHE A 175 -8.94 -20.06 18.31
N ARG A 176 -9.76 -19.21 18.95
CA ARG A 176 -10.26 -19.47 20.30
C ARG A 176 -11.62 -20.16 20.22
N ARG A 177 -11.59 -21.48 20.15
CA ARG A 177 -12.72 -22.35 20.56
C ARG A 177 -12.63 -22.64 22.03
#